data_ea1890f7ec404744cbb37fd9b7be2103
#
_entry.id   ea1890f7ec404744cbb37fd9b7be2103
#
_cell.length_a   1.000
_cell.length_b   1.000
_cell.length_c   1.000
_cell.angle_alpha   90.00
_cell.angle_beta   90.00
_cell.angle_gamma   90.00
#
_symmetry.space_group_name_H-M   'P 1'
#
loop_
_entity.id
_entity.type
_entity.pdbx_description
1 polymer ?
#
loop_
_entity_poly.entity_id
_entity_poly.type
_entity_poly.pdbx_seq_one_letter_code
_entity_poly.pdbx_strand_id
1 'polypeptide(L)'
;GKGDKERIVPILPPVREKILHYLDEIDRQGICISKEKALFLNQQGKRISRSTVYRTVQSQLRQGGVQGKKSPHVLRHTFATELLNNGADMRAIQELLGHASLQATQVYTHNSIAKLQEIYSKAHPREKNGAEQTKQQN
;
A
#
# COMPACT_ATOMS: atom_id res chain seq x y z
N GLY A 1 -12.47 3.12 8.06
CA GLY A 1 -13.65 3.87 7.63
C GLY A 1 -14.86 3.56 8.49
N LYS A 2 -15.81 4.44 8.55
CA LYS A 2 -17.10 4.16 9.19
C LYS A 2 -17.80 3.04 8.40
N GLY A 3 -18.06 1.91 9.05
CA GLY A 3 -18.64 0.72 8.46
C GLY A 3 -17.60 -0.27 7.94
N ASP A 4 -17.96 -1.53 8.05
CA ASP A 4 -17.14 -2.69 7.68
C ASP A 4 -17.06 -2.82 6.14
N LYS A 5 -16.36 -1.89 5.50
CA LYS A 5 -16.20 -1.89 4.03
C LYS A 5 -14.91 -2.60 3.66
N GLU A 6 -15.04 -3.73 3.04
CA GLU A 6 -13.93 -4.46 2.43
C GLU A 6 -13.58 -3.85 1.07
N ARG A 7 -12.29 -3.86 0.76
CA ARG A 7 -11.75 -3.42 -0.53
C ARG A 7 -10.67 -4.38 -0.99
N ILE A 8 -10.66 -4.63 -2.27
CA ILE A 8 -9.55 -5.34 -2.90
C ILE A 8 -8.58 -4.29 -3.43
N VAL A 9 -7.36 -4.36 -2.97
CA VAL A 9 -6.28 -3.45 -3.40
C VAL A 9 -5.21 -4.29 -4.08
N PRO A 10 -4.83 -3.97 -5.34
CA PRO A 10 -3.73 -4.67 -6.00
C PRO A 10 -2.42 -4.37 -5.29
N ILE A 11 -1.62 -5.40 -5.08
CA ILE A 11 -0.32 -5.31 -4.43
C ILE A 11 0.77 -5.54 -5.47
N LEU A 12 1.65 -4.57 -5.62
CA LEU A 12 2.81 -4.67 -6.51
C LEU A 12 3.86 -5.63 -5.93
N PRO A 13 4.65 -6.30 -6.79
CA PRO A 13 5.66 -7.25 -6.34
C PRO A 13 6.60 -6.74 -5.26
N PRO A 14 7.16 -5.51 -5.31
CA PRO A 14 8.02 -5.00 -4.24
C PRO A 14 7.31 -4.86 -2.89
N VAL A 15 6.04 -4.47 -2.90
CA VAL A 15 5.23 -4.37 -1.67
C VAL A 15 4.91 -5.75 -1.13
N ARG A 16 4.60 -6.71 -2.01
CA ARG A 16 4.38 -8.10 -1.63
C ARG A 16 5.60 -8.68 -0.92
N GLU A 17 6.79 -8.48 -1.44
CA GLU A 17 8.04 -8.93 -0.82
C GLU A 17 8.25 -8.35 0.57
N LYS A 18 7.99 -7.06 0.75
CA LYS A 18 8.06 -6.40 2.06
C LYS A 18 7.05 -6.96 3.06
N ILE A 19 5.84 -7.26 2.61
CA ILE A 19 4.83 -7.88 3.47
C ILE A 19 5.26 -9.29 3.89
N LEU A 20 5.77 -10.10 2.97
CA LEU A 20 6.26 -11.44 3.28
C LEU A 20 7.42 -11.40 4.25
N HIS A 21 8.35 -10.48 4.07
CA HIS A 21 9.46 -10.27 5.01
C HIS A 21 8.97 -9.84 6.39
N TYR A 22 7.99 -8.96 6.46
CA TYR A 22 7.35 -8.55 7.70
C TYR A 22 6.68 -9.72 8.44
N LEU A 23 5.96 -10.58 7.74
CA LEU A 23 5.33 -11.78 8.31
C LEU A 23 6.37 -12.76 8.84
N ASP A 24 7.44 -12.98 8.10
CA ASP A 24 8.56 -13.82 8.50
C ASP A 24 9.25 -13.28 9.78
N GLU A 25 9.42 -11.99 9.88
CA GLU A 25 9.98 -11.34 11.07
C GLU A 25 9.06 -11.46 12.30
N ILE A 26 7.75 -11.34 12.13
CA ILE A 26 6.78 -11.57 13.21
C ILE A 26 6.88 -13.00 13.73
N ASP A 27 6.93 -13.97 12.84
CA ASP A 27 7.07 -15.37 13.19
C ASP A 27 8.38 -15.64 13.93
N ARG A 28 9.46 -15.08 13.44
CA ARG A 28 10.80 -15.20 14.05
C ARG A 28 10.89 -14.60 15.44
N GLN A 29 10.21 -13.48 15.69
CA GLN A 29 10.15 -12.84 17.01
C GLN A 29 9.22 -13.56 17.98
N GLY A 30 8.50 -14.59 17.54
CA GLY A 30 7.57 -15.36 18.37
C GLY A 30 6.41 -14.51 18.89
N ILE A 31 6.03 -13.47 18.15
CA ILE A 31 4.87 -12.65 18.51
C ILE A 31 3.64 -13.54 18.37
N CYS A 32 3.02 -13.85 19.48
CA CYS A 32 1.80 -14.62 19.50
C CYS A 32 0.71 -13.86 18.75
N ILE A 33 0.42 -14.30 17.54
CA ILE A 33 -0.68 -13.77 16.75
C ILE A 33 -1.93 -14.18 17.50
N SER A 34 -2.46 -13.27 18.31
CA SER A 34 -3.77 -13.46 18.91
C SER A 34 -4.78 -13.71 17.79
N LYS A 35 -5.97 -14.22 18.10
CA LYS A 35 -7.05 -14.54 17.16
C LYS A 35 -7.44 -13.37 16.21
N GLU A 36 -6.66 -12.31 16.21
CA GLU A 36 -6.86 -11.15 15.35
C GLU A 36 -6.44 -11.45 13.91
N LYS A 37 -7.35 -11.26 12.98
CA LYS A 37 -7.11 -11.38 11.54
C LYS A 37 -6.43 -10.14 10.93
N ALA A 38 -5.81 -9.28 11.74
CA ALA A 38 -5.15 -8.09 11.25
C ALA A 38 -3.77 -8.40 10.69
N LEU A 39 -3.44 -7.84 9.53
CA LEU A 39 -2.11 -7.96 8.95
C LEU A 39 -1.06 -7.22 9.80
N PHE A 40 -1.34 -5.97 10.15
CA PHE A 40 -0.39 -5.14 10.90
C PHE A 40 -0.69 -5.21 12.40
N LEU A 41 0.32 -5.61 13.15
CA LEU A 41 0.23 -5.88 14.59
C LEU A 41 1.13 -4.93 15.39
N ASN A 42 0.73 -4.67 16.63
CA ASN A 42 1.59 -4.04 17.62
C ASN A 42 2.50 -5.09 18.30
N GLN A 43 3.34 -4.66 19.22
CA GLN A 43 4.26 -5.55 19.95
C GLN A 43 3.54 -6.59 20.82
N GLN A 44 2.29 -6.38 21.16
CA GLN A 44 1.46 -7.31 21.91
C GLN A 44 0.68 -8.29 21.02
N GLY A 45 0.94 -8.30 19.72
CA GLY A 45 0.25 -9.16 18.75
C GLY A 45 -1.20 -8.76 18.45
N LYS A 46 -1.59 -7.54 18.80
CA LYS A 46 -2.93 -6.98 18.52
C LYS A 46 -2.87 -6.03 17.33
N ARG A 47 -4.03 -5.81 16.70
CA ARG A 47 -4.17 -4.85 15.60
C ARG A 47 -3.52 -3.51 15.92
N ILE A 48 -2.71 -3.00 15.01
CA ILE A 48 -2.11 -1.68 15.12
C ILE A 48 -3.19 -0.59 15.17
N SER A 49 -3.00 0.43 16.00
CA SER A 49 -3.95 1.55 16.09
C SER A 49 -3.78 2.55 14.96
N ARG A 50 -4.84 3.26 14.62
CA ARG A 50 -4.80 4.34 13.61
C ARG A 50 -3.80 5.44 13.98
N SER A 51 -3.73 5.79 15.25
CA SER A 51 -2.79 6.80 15.74
C SER A 51 -1.33 6.36 15.57
N THR A 52 -1.03 5.09 15.77
CA THR A 52 0.31 4.54 15.51
C THR A 52 0.65 4.60 14.02
N VAL A 53 -0.26 4.20 13.14
CA VAL A 53 -0.07 4.33 11.68
C VAL A 53 0.19 5.79 11.30
N TYR A 54 -0.62 6.71 11.81
CA TYR A 54 -0.47 8.14 11.54
C TYR A 54 0.91 8.65 11.94
N ARG A 55 1.34 8.36 13.17
CA ARG A 55 2.64 8.79 13.68
C ARG A 55 3.80 8.17 12.90
N THR A 56 3.70 6.91 12.54
CA THR A 56 4.71 6.21 11.74
C THR A 56 4.87 6.87 10.37
N VAL A 57 3.77 7.12 9.67
CA VAL A 57 3.79 7.81 8.36
C VAL A 57 4.37 9.22 8.51
N GLN A 58 3.93 9.96 9.50
CA GLN A 58 4.41 11.32 9.76
C GLN A 58 5.92 11.34 10.01
N SER A 59 6.43 10.40 10.82
CA SER A 59 7.85 10.26 11.12
C SER A 59 8.66 9.92 9.86
N GLN A 60 8.19 8.98 9.05
CA GLN A 60 8.86 8.60 7.81
C GLN A 60 8.91 9.75 6.79
N LEU A 61 7.84 10.49 6.65
CA LEU A 61 7.80 11.65 5.77
C LEU A 61 8.74 12.76 6.25
N ARG A 62 8.83 12.97 7.57
CA ARG A 62 9.77 13.93 8.16
C ARG A 62 11.23 13.52 7.90
N GLN A 63 11.57 12.24 8.09
CA GLN A 63 12.90 11.70 7.81
C GLN A 63 13.25 11.80 6.33
N GLY A 64 12.27 11.64 5.45
CA GLY A 64 12.43 11.82 4.00
C GLY A 64 12.53 13.29 3.53
N GLY A 65 12.50 14.26 4.44
CA GLY A 65 12.64 15.68 4.12
C GLY A 65 11.39 16.32 3.51
N VAL A 66 10.22 15.69 3.63
CA VAL A 66 8.96 16.24 3.09
C VAL A 66 8.58 17.51 3.85
N GLN A 67 8.33 18.58 3.11
CA GLN A 67 7.84 19.85 3.62
C GLN A 67 6.31 19.89 3.67
N GLY A 68 5.73 20.66 4.62
CA GLY A 68 4.31 20.84 4.75
C GLY A 68 3.61 19.72 5.53
N LYS A 69 2.33 19.48 5.23
CA LYS A 69 1.52 18.45 5.90
C LYS A 69 2.09 17.06 5.66
N LYS A 70 2.25 16.31 6.75
CA LYS A 70 2.77 14.94 6.77
C LYS A 70 1.71 14.02 7.37
N SER A 71 0.92 13.39 6.51
CA SER A 71 -0.16 12.51 6.95
C SER A 71 -0.46 11.42 5.92
N PRO A 72 -1.12 10.31 6.30
CA PRO A 72 -1.57 9.30 5.36
C PRO A 72 -2.49 9.86 4.26
N HIS A 73 -3.30 10.87 4.57
CA HIS A 73 -4.18 11.52 3.59
C HIS A 73 -3.39 12.27 2.50
N VAL A 74 -2.26 12.87 2.86
CA VAL A 74 -1.37 13.53 1.89
C VAL A 74 -0.75 12.50 0.94
N LEU A 75 -0.28 11.37 1.47
CA LEU A 75 0.22 10.26 0.62
C LEU A 75 -0.84 9.76 -0.34
N ARG A 76 -2.05 9.55 0.15
CA ARG A 76 -3.19 9.10 -0.65
C ARG A 76 -3.53 10.10 -1.76
N HIS A 77 -3.56 11.38 -1.46
CA HIS A 77 -3.82 12.44 -2.43
C HIS A 77 -2.72 12.52 -3.48
N THR A 78 -1.46 12.48 -3.05
CA THR A 78 -0.30 12.47 -3.96
C THR A 78 -0.34 11.26 -4.89
N PHE A 79 -0.62 10.08 -4.36
CA PHE A 79 -0.74 8.87 -5.16
C PHE A 79 -1.85 8.98 -6.21
N ALA A 80 -3.03 9.47 -5.83
CA ALA A 80 -4.13 9.68 -6.76
C ALA A 80 -3.77 10.69 -7.86
N THR A 81 -3.13 11.79 -7.50
CA THR A 81 -2.70 12.82 -8.44
C THR A 81 -1.66 12.30 -9.42
N GLU A 82 -0.68 11.53 -8.95
CA GLU A 82 0.33 10.90 -9.80
C GLU A 82 -0.28 9.92 -10.80
N LEU A 83 -1.22 9.10 -10.36
CA LEU A 83 -1.92 8.17 -11.25
C LEU A 83 -2.71 8.92 -12.32
N LEU A 84 -3.43 9.98 -11.95
CA LEU A 84 -4.17 10.82 -12.91
C LEU A 84 -3.24 11.47 -13.93
N ASN A 85 -2.14 12.04 -13.48
CA ASN A 85 -1.16 12.69 -14.36
C ASN A 85 -0.50 11.71 -15.34
N ASN A 86 -0.46 10.43 -15.01
CA ASN A 86 0.06 9.37 -15.87
C ASN A 86 -1.03 8.64 -16.69
N GLY A 87 -2.24 9.18 -16.74
CA GLY A 87 -3.30 8.72 -17.61
C GLY A 87 -4.22 7.66 -17.03
N ALA A 88 -4.19 7.44 -15.71
CA ALA A 88 -5.14 6.53 -15.08
C ALA A 88 -6.56 7.11 -15.10
N ASP A 89 -7.54 6.22 -15.27
CA ASP A 89 -8.95 6.59 -15.22
C ASP A 89 -9.36 7.03 -13.81
N MET A 90 -10.04 8.16 -13.72
CA MET A 90 -10.56 8.71 -12.47
C MET A 90 -11.43 7.69 -11.72
N ARG A 91 -12.25 6.94 -12.43
CA ARG A 91 -13.12 5.91 -11.84
C ARG A 91 -12.31 4.79 -11.20
N ALA A 92 -11.28 4.31 -11.87
CA ALA A 92 -10.38 3.29 -11.33
C ALA A 92 -9.68 3.78 -10.05
N ILE A 93 -9.26 5.03 -10.01
CA ILE A 93 -8.65 5.65 -8.83
C ILE A 93 -9.65 5.76 -7.68
N GLN A 94 -10.86 6.20 -7.94
CA GLN A 94 -11.93 6.30 -6.93
C GLN A 94 -12.24 4.94 -6.32
N GLU A 95 -12.30 3.89 -7.11
CA GLU A 95 -12.52 2.53 -6.65
C GLU A 95 -11.36 2.02 -5.80
N LEU A 96 -10.14 2.24 -6.24
CA LEU A 96 -8.92 1.90 -5.49
C LEU A 96 -8.91 2.59 -4.12
N LEU A 97 -9.30 3.86 -4.06
CA LEU A 97 -9.34 4.64 -2.84
C LEU A 97 -10.60 4.40 -2.00
N GLY A 98 -11.56 3.65 -2.50
CA GLY A 98 -12.78 3.27 -1.78
C GLY A 98 -13.82 4.38 -1.68
N HIS A 99 -13.87 5.29 -2.62
CA HIS A 99 -14.96 6.25 -2.78
C HIS A 99 -16.19 5.65 -3.48
N ALA A 100 -16.03 4.47 -4.08
CA ALA A 100 -17.11 3.77 -4.74
C ALA A 100 -17.94 2.92 -3.76
N SER A 101 -19.23 2.78 -4.09
CA SER A 101 -20.16 1.91 -3.38
C SER A 101 -19.79 0.42 -3.58
N LEU A 102 -20.38 -0.42 -2.79
CA LEU A 102 -20.32 -1.88 -2.60
C LEU A 102 -20.02 -2.81 -3.80
N GLN A 103 -19.85 -2.33 -5.01
CA GLN A 103 -19.57 -3.12 -6.21
C GLN A 103 -18.08 -3.20 -6.58
N ALA A 104 -17.21 -2.69 -5.73
CA ALA A 104 -15.76 -2.60 -5.99
C ALA A 104 -15.07 -3.97 -6.21
N THR A 105 -15.64 -5.06 -5.73
CA THR A 105 -15.09 -6.41 -5.92
C THR A 105 -15.17 -6.92 -7.36
N GLN A 106 -16.02 -6.33 -8.21
CA GLN A 106 -16.20 -6.73 -9.61
C GLN A 106 -15.30 -5.96 -10.58
N VAL A 107 -14.59 -4.97 -10.13
CA VAL A 107 -13.98 -3.94 -10.98
C VAL A 107 -12.53 -4.22 -11.35
N TYR A 108 -11.79 -4.94 -10.53
CA TYR A 108 -10.42 -5.30 -10.83
C TYR A 108 -10.33 -6.56 -11.67
N THR A 109 -10.35 -6.39 -12.98
CA THR A 109 -9.95 -7.44 -13.92
C THR A 109 -8.43 -7.55 -13.96
N HIS A 110 -7.89 -8.67 -14.46
CA HIS A 110 -6.47 -8.83 -14.72
C HIS A 110 -5.91 -7.68 -15.57
N ASN A 111 -6.67 -7.22 -16.55
CA ASN A 111 -6.27 -6.15 -17.46
C ASN A 111 -6.20 -4.79 -16.75
N SER A 112 -7.14 -4.48 -15.85
CA SER A 112 -7.12 -3.22 -15.09
C SER A 112 -5.97 -3.18 -14.08
N ILE A 113 -5.66 -4.29 -13.42
CA ILE A 113 -4.51 -4.41 -12.53
C ILE A 113 -3.20 -4.24 -13.30
N ALA A 114 -3.04 -4.90 -14.45
CA ALA A 114 -1.86 -4.77 -15.29
C ALA A 114 -1.65 -3.34 -15.78
N LYS A 115 -2.73 -2.64 -16.15
CA LYS A 115 -2.68 -1.24 -16.57
C LYS A 115 -2.27 -0.31 -15.43
N LEU A 116 -2.77 -0.51 -14.23
CA LEU A 116 -2.37 0.26 -13.05
C LEU A 116 -0.89 0.02 -12.70
N GLN A 117 -0.42 -1.22 -12.79
CA GLN A 117 0.99 -1.56 -12.58
C GLN A 117 1.89 -0.89 -13.62
N GLU A 118 1.49 -0.85 -14.89
CA GLU A 118 2.21 -0.18 -15.95
C GLU A 118 2.32 1.33 -15.69
N ILE A 119 1.20 1.98 -15.35
CA ILE A 119 1.17 3.41 -15.03
C ILE A 119 2.05 3.71 -13.82
N TYR A 120 1.95 2.91 -12.76
CA TYR A 120 2.77 3.04 -11.56
C TYR A 120 4.26 2.90 -11.87
N SER A 121 4.64 1.93 -12.68
CA SER A 121 6.03 1.70 -13.08
C SER A 121 6.64 2.86 -13.88
N LYS A 122 5.83 3.56 -14.67
CA LYS A 122 6.25 4.77 -15.39
C LYS A 122 6.45 5.96 -14.45
N ALA A 123 5.59 6.10 -13.44
CA ALA A 123 5.67 7.17 -12.45
C ALA A 123 6.80 6.97 -11.43
N HIS A 124 7.22 5.72 -11.18
CA HIS A 124 8.21 5.35 -10.19
C HIS A 124 9.36 4.51 -10.78
N PRO A 125 10.24 5.09 -11.63
CA PRO A 125 11.29 4.33 -12.32
C PRO A 125 12.35 3.72 -11.38
N ARG A 126 12.50 4.23 -10.17
CA ARG A 126 13.45 3.72 -9.18
C ARG A 126 13.14 2.30 -8.71
N GLU A 127 11.88 1.88 -8.74
CA GLU A 127 11.50 0.53 -8.35
C GLU A 127 11.83 -0.53 -9.42
N LYS A 128 11.98 -0.13 -10.69
CA LYS A 128 12.43 -1.02 -11.75
C LYS A 128 13.88 -1.49 -11.56
N ASN A 129 14.75 -0.61 -11.09
CA ASN A 129 16.16 -0.93 -10.92
C ASN A 129 16.41 -1.91 -9.76
N GLY A 130 15.53 -1.97 -8.77
CA GLY A 130 15.62 -2.95 -7.69
C GLY A 130 15.29 -4.38 -8.11
N ALA A 131 14.39 -4.55 -9.07
CA ALA A 131 13.99 -5.88 -9.54
C ALA A 131 14.99 -6.52 -10.53
N GLU A 132 15.76 -5.71 -11.26
CA GLU A 132 16.77 -6.20 -12.20
C GLU A 132 18.07 -6.61 -11.51
N GLN A 133 18.43 -5.97 -10.41
CA GLN A 133 19.64 -6.33 -9.67
C GLN A 133 19.54 -7.69 -8.97
N THR A 134 18.34 -8.13 -8.64
CA THR A 134 18.14 -9.43 -7.98
C THR A 134 18.24 -10.61 -8.97
N LYS A 135 18.10 -10.38 -10.28
CA LYS A 135 18.23 -11.42 -11.30
C LYS A 135 19.66 -11.68 -11.78
N GLN A 136 20.60 -10.81 -11.44
CA GLN A 136 22.01 -10.95 -11.85
C GLN A 136 22.91 -11.61 -10.79
N GLN A 137 22.37 -11.94 -9.61
CA GLN A 137 23.13 -12.59 -8.54
C GLN A 137 22.76 -14.06 -8.30
N ASN A 138 22.13 -14.72 -9.27
CA ASN A 138 21.91 -16.18 -9.25
C ASN A 138 22.56 -16.85 -10.45
#